data_3bb565347415efaf091789f016e3a1c5
#
_entry.id   3bb565347415efaf091789f016e3a1c5
#
_cell.length_a   1.000
_cell.length_b   1.000
_cell.length_c   1.000
_cell.angle_alpha   90.00
_cell.angle_beta   90.00
_cell.angle_gamma   90.00
#
_symmetry.space_group_name_H-M   'P 1'
#
loop_
_entity.id
_entity.type
_entity.pdbx_description
1 polymer ?
#
loop_
_entity_poly.entity_id
_entity_poly.type
_entity_poly.pdbx_seq_one_letter_code
_entity_poly.pdbx_strand_id
1 'polypeptide(L)'
;PARVGYMGVSGLDVAVGLNRKQGVMDGLKEWGIKDVVTAAGDYSYASGIRMAEEILDQGPVDAIICATDRLAFGAYHVLGERGLRIPEDVSVAGFGGYDESTLLKPDLTTLRFDSYGLGYLGAETILKMIHREPVPKKQIVDYTMIEGHSVKEQSDF
;
A
#
# COMPACT_ATOMS: atom_id res chain seq x y z
N PRO A 1 21.22 6.38 4.08
CA PRO A 1 20.36 5.64 3.17
C PRO A 1 19.11 5.24 3.91
N ALA A 2 17.94 5.45 3.26
CA ALA A 2 16.65 5.12 3.87
C ALA A 2 16.48 3.59 3.98
N ARG A 3 15.92 3.14 5.10
CA ARG A 3 15.49 1.77 5.33
C ARG A 3 13.97 1.70 5.31
N VAL A 4 13.40 0.82 4.48
CA VAL A 4 11.96 0.76 4.24
C VAL A 4 11.41 -0.59 4.65
N GLY A 5 10.31 -0.58 5.43
CA GLY A 5 9.49 -1.74 5.71
C GLY A 5 8.41 -1.93 4.63
N TYR A 6 8.19 -3.16 4.17
CA TYR A 6 7.06 -3.50 3.31
C TYR A 6 6.18 -4.56 3.97
N MET A 7 4.92 -4.22 4.18
CA MET A 7 3.90 -5.12 4.72
C MET A 7 3.04 -5.66 3.59
N GLY A 8 3.25 -6.93 3.22
CA GLY A 8 2.61 -7.59 2.09
C GLY A 8 1.57 -8.63 2.47
N VAL A 9 0.91 -9.18 1.45
CA VAL A 9 0.06 -10.36 1.60
C VAL A 9 0.73 -11.58 0.97
N SER A 10 0.17 -12.76 1.21
CA SER A 10 0.70 -14.02 0.68
C SER A 10 0.92 -13.96 -0.83
N GLY A 11 2.04 -14.49 -1.32
CA GLY A 11 2.35 -14.61 -2.74
C GLY A 11 1.38 -15.49 -3.55
N LEU A 12 0.43 -16.16 -2.90
CA LEU A 12 -0.67 -16.84 -3.58
C LEU A 12 -1.66 -15.85 -4.22
N ASP A 13 -1.73 -14.63 -3.72
CA ASP A 13 -2.46 -13.54 -4.37
C ASP A 13 -1.56 -12.91 -5.43
N VAL A 14 -1.90 -13.16 -6.70
CA VAL A 14 -1.08 -12.67 -7.83
C VAL A 14 -1.14 -11.14 -7.94
N ALA A 15 -2.28 -10.53 -7.69
CA ALA A 15 -2.45 -9.09 -7.88
C ALA A 15 -1.76 -8.28 -6.78
N VAL A 16 -2.01 -8.61 -5.52
CA VAL A 16 -1.50 -7.86 -4.36
C VAL A 16 -0.21 -8.47 -3.82
N GLY A 17 -0.18 -9.79 -3.67
CA GLY A 17 0.95 -10.50 -3.10
C GLY A 17 2.18 -10.55 -4.01
N LEU A 18 2.00 -10.68 -5.32
CA LEU A 18 3.12 -10.72 -6.28
C LEU A 18 3.31 -9.40 -7.02
N ASN A 19 2.31 -8.98 -7.82
CA ASN A 19 2.50 -7.85 -8.75
C ASN A 19 2.69 -6.52 -8.02
N ARG A 20 1.89 -6.23 -6.98
CA ARG A 20 2.04 -5.01 -6.19
C ARG A 20 3.37 -4.98 -5.45
N LYS A 21 3.73 -6.09 -4.82
CA LYS A 21 5.05 -6.23 -4.17
C LYS A 21 6.17 -5.97 -5.15
N GLN A 22 6.13 -6.59 -6.33
CA GLN A 22 7.17 -6.40 -7.34
C GLN A 22 7.27 -4.94 -7.78
N GLY A 23 6.12 -4.27 -8.02
CA GLY A 23 6.10 -2.85 -8.37
C GLY A 23 6.72 -1.97 -7.29
N VAL A 24 6.43 -2.23 -6.01
CA VAL A 24 7.06 -1.49 -4.90
C VAL A 24 8.57 -1.73 -4.86
N MET A 25 9.02 -2.99 -5.00
CA MET A 25 10.45 -3.31 -4.98
C MET A 25 11.20 -2.65 -6.14
N ASP A 26 10.61 -2.67 -7.34
CA ASP A 26 11.20 -2.05 -8.53
C ASP A 26 11.28 -0.52 -8.36
N GLY A 27 10.22 0.13 -7.87
CA GLY A 27 10.22 1.56 -7.58
C GLY A 27 11.27 1.95 -6.54
N LEU A 28 11.34 1.24 -5.41
CA LEU A 28 12.36 1.50 -4.38
C LEU A 28 13.78 1.36 -4.94
N LYS A 29 14.02 0.35 -5.78
CA LYS A 29 15.31 0.13 -6.44
C LYS A 29 15.67 1.26 -7.40
N GLU A 30 14.73 1.77 -8.18
CA GLU A 30 14.94 2.92 -9.09
C GLU A 30 15.37 4.18 -8.33
N TRP A 31 14.84 4.38 -7.11
CA TRP A 31 15.23 5.46 -6.21
C TRP A 31 16.45 5.14 -5.35
N GLY A 32 17.15 4.04 -5.62
CA GLY A 32 18.40 3.66 -4.95
C GLY A 32 18.23 3.11 -3.53
N ILE A 33 17.00 2.84 -3.09
CA ILE A 33 16.72 2.24 -1.79
C ILE A 33 16.96 0.74 -1.87
N LYS A 34 17.94 0.26 -1.10
CA LYS A 34 18.38 -1.15 -1.12
C LYS A 34 18.09 -1.89 0.18
N ASP A 35 17.95 -1.16 1.28
CA ASP A 35 17.65 -1.74 2.60
C ASP A 35 16.14 -1.82 2.78
N VAL A 36 15.58 -2.99 2.46
CA VAL A 36 14.13 -3.23 2.52
C VAL A 36 13.87 -4.46 3.38
N VAL A 37 13.09 -4.27 4.45
CA VAL A 37 12.62 -5.35 5.32
C VAL A 37 11.19 -5.70 4.92
N THR A 38 10.88 -6.98 4.77
CA THR A 38 9.54 -7.41 4.33
C THR A 38 8.90 -8.35 5.33
N ALA A 39 7.62 -8.16 5.61
CA ALA A 39 6.77 -9.10 6.31
C ALA A 39 5.54 -9.42 5.46
N ALA A 40 4.98 -10.63 5.61
CA ALA A 40 3.83 -11.07 4.85
C ALA A 40 2.77 -11.75 5.74
N GLY A 41 1.51 -11.55 5.38
CA GLY A 41 0.38 -12.10 6.11
C GLY A 41 -0.88 -12.16 5.27
N ASP A 42 -2.02 -12.07 5.92
CA ASP A 42 -3.31 -11.90 5.29
C ASP A 42 -3.76 -10.42 5.28
N TYR A 43 -5.00 -10.16 4.87
CA TYR A 43 -5.56 -8.80 4.79
C TYR A 43 -6.11 -8.26 6.12
N SER A 44 -5.98 -9.00 7.22
CA SER A 44 -6.58 -8.61 8.49
C SER A 44 -5.78 -7.52 9.20
N TYR A 45 -6.49 -6.73 10.02
CA TYR A 45 -5.88 -5.78 10.94
C TYR A 45 -4.87 -6.46 11.89
N ALA A 46 -5.23 -7.65 12.42
CA ALA A 46 -4.35 -8.42 13.29
C ALA A 46 -3.04 -8.83 12.59
N SER A 47 -3.13 -9.18 11.31
CA SER A 47 -1.94 -9.46 10.49
C SER A 47 -1.09 -8.20 10.29
N GLY A 48 -1.74 -7.03 10.16
CA GLY A 48 -1.06 -5.73 10.11
C GLY A 48 -0.25 -5.45 11.37
N ILE A 49 -0.83 -5.69 12.57
CA ILE A 49 -0.11 -5.56 13.85
C ILE A 49 1.12 -6.47 13.86
N ARG A 50 0.93 -7.77 13.65
CA ARG A 50 2.03 -8.75 13.68
C ARG A 50 3.16 -8.39 12.70
N MET A 51 2.83 -7.97 11.48
CA MET A 51 3.83 -7.60 10.47
C MET A 51 4.59 -6.32 10.84
N ALA A 52 3.92 -5.34 11.43
CA ALA A 52 4.58 -4.13 11.90
C ALA A 52 5.56 -4.43 13.06
N GLU A 53 5.16 -5.29 13.99
CA GLU A 53 6.04 -5.79 15.05
C GLU A 53 7.27 -6.49 14.46
N GLU A 54 7.06 -7.45 13.53
CA GLU A 54 8.12 -8.20 12.85
C GLU A 54 9.13 -7.30 12.14
N ILE A 55 8.67 -6.23 11.48
CA ILE A 55 9.54 -5.27 10.79
C ILE A 55 10.33 -4.45 11.81
N LEU A 56 9.67 -3.90 12.82
CA LEU A 56 10.30 -3.00 13.81
C LEU A 56 11.24 -3.75 14.76
N ASP A 57 11.02 -5.04 14.98
CA ASP A 57 11.93 -5.89 15.78
C ASP A 57 13.26 -6.16 15.08
N GLN A 58 13.31 -6.03 13.75
CA GLN A 58 14.53 -6.12 12.95
C GLN A 58 15.35 -4.81 12.95
N GLY A 59 14.86 -3.77 13.60
CA GLY A 59 15.50 -2.46 13.77
C GLY A 59 14.67 -1.31 13.19
N PRO A 60 15.13 -0.06 13.37
CA PRO A 60 14.39 1.12 12.94
C PRO A 60 14.22 1.16 11.42
N VAL A 61 13.09 1.73 10.97
CA VAL A 61 12.79 2.00 9.56
C VAL A 61 12.35 3.46 9.40
N ASP A 62 12.63 4.06 8.25
CA ASP A 62 12.25 5.45 7.94
C ASP A 62 10.81 5.52 7.38
N ALA A 63 10.36 4.43 6.76
CA ALA A 63 9.01 4.34 6.20
C ALA A 63 8.48 2.91 6.21
N ILE A 64 7.15 2.77 6.25
CA ILE A 64 6.44 1.50 6.06
C ILE A 64 5.46 1.67 4.89
N ILE A 65 5.62 0.83 3.86
CA ILE A 65 4.68 0.74 2.73
C ILE A 65 3.80 -0.49 2.95
N CYS A 66 2.51 -0.27 3.05
CA CYS A 66 1.53 -1.32 3.29
C CYS A 66 0.81 -1.70 1.99
N ALA A 67 0.71 -2.99 1.70
CA ALA A 67 0.01 -3.48 0.50
C ALA A 67 -1.48 -3.11 0.47
N THR A 68 -2.09 -2.81 1.62
CA THR A 68 -3.46 -2.28 1.72
C THR A 68 -3.56 -1.31 2.90
N ASP A 69 -4.56 -0.43 2.88
CA ASP A 69 -4.82 0.50 3.99
C ASP A 69 -5.15 -0.22 5.28
N ARG A 70 -5.81 -1.39 5.20
CA ARG A 70 -6.13 -2.19 6.39
C ARG A 70 -4.89 -2.67 7.14
N LEU A 71 -3.82 -2.98 6.42
CA LEU A 71 -2.54 -3.30 7.02
C LEU A 71 -1.89 -2.06 7.65
N ALA A 72 -2.06 -0.89 7.02
CA ALA A 72 -1.58 0.37 7.58
C ALA A 72 -2.24 0.70 8.92
N PHE A 73 -3.52 0.36 9.13
CA PHE A 73 -4.17 0.52 10.44
C PHE A 73 -3.46 -0.26 11.54
N GLY A 74 -2.98 -1.48 11.24
CA GLY A 74 -2.16 -2.26 12.15
C GLY A 74 -0.79 -1.63 12.42
N ALA A 75 -0.15 -1.07 11.38
CA ALA A 75 1.10 -0.35 11.55
C ALA A 75 0.95 0.88 12.47
N TYR A 76 -0.12 1.67 12.28
CA TYR A 76 -0.42 2.82 13.16
C TYR A 76 -0.57 2.41 14.63
N HIS A 77 -1.25 1.28 14.87
CA HIS A 77 -1.42 0.75 16.22
C HIS A 77 -0.06 0.48 16.88
N VAL A 78 0.79 -0.30 16.22
CA VAL A 78 2.11 -0.68 16.76
C VAL A 78 3.05 0.51 16.91
N LEU A 79 3.07 1.42 15.93
CA LEU A 79 3.86 2.65 16.02
C LEU A 79 3.42 3.49 17.23
N GLY A 80 2.11 3.63 17.44
CA GLY A 80 1.56 4.33 18.62
C GLY A 80 1.95 3.68 19.93
N GLU A 81 1.87 2.34 20.05
CA GLU A 81 2.28 1.60 21.26
C GLU A 81 3.79 1.74 21.53
N ARG A 82 4.62 1.85 20.49
CA ARG A 82 6.06 2.07 20.61
C ARG A 82 6.46 3.54 20.80
N GLY A 83 5.48 4.45 20.83
CA GLY A 83 5.73 5.89 20.98
C GLY A 83 6.41 6.53 19.76
N LEU A 84 6.35 5.88 18.59
CA LEU A 84 6.87 6.38 17.32
C LEU A 84 5.83 7.25 16.63
N ARG A 85 6.21 8.47 16.26
CA ARG A 85 5.33 9.46 15.65
C ARG A 85 5.26 9.26 14.14
N ILE A 86 4.08 9.45 13.58
CA ILE A 86 3.81 9.47 12.15
C ILE A 86 3.52 10.91 11.77
N PRO A 87 4.21 11.50 10.78
CA PRO A 87 5.28 10.94 9.96
C PRO A 87 6.70 11.18 10.50
N GLU A 88 6.88 11.87 11.65
CA GLU A 88 8.16 12.43 12.09
C GLU A 88 9.23 11.36 12.30
N ASP A 89 8.86 10.21 12.89
CA ASP A 89 9.77 9.11 13.16
C ASP A 89 9.68 8.04 12.07
N VAL A 90 8.44 7.72 11.61
CA VAL A 90 8.19 6.73 10.55
C VAL A 90 7.08 7.21 9.63
N SER A 91 7.36 7.33 8.33
CA SER A 91 6.32 7.57 7.32
C SER A 91 5.52 6.29 7.04
N VAL A 92 4.21 6.42 6.79
CA VAL A 92 3.35 5.27 6.45
C VAL A 92 2.55 5.56 5.19
N ALA A 93 2.55 4.62 4.24
CA ALA A 93 1.74 4.70 3.03
C ALA A 93 0.93 3.43 2.80
N GLY A 94 -0.25 3.57 2.22
CA GLY A 94 -1.18 2.48 1.95
C GLY A 94 -1.62 2.36 0.49
N PHE A 95 -2.49 1.39 0.24
CA PHE A 95 -3.18 1.15 -1.03
C PHE A 95 -4.63 0.76 -0.77
N GLY A 96 -5.56 1.44 -1.42
CA GLY A 96 -7.00 1.18 -1.35
C GLY A 96 -7.82 2.46 -1.37
N GLY A 97 -7.38 3.47 -0.63
CA GLY A 97 -8.10 4.74 -0.48
C GLY A 97 -9.43 4.54 0.24
N TYR A 98 -9.44 3.73 1.31
CA TYR A 98 -10.63 3.50 2.11
C TYR A 98 -11.04 4.75 2.87
N ASP A 99 -12.34 4.95 3.05
CA ASP A 99 -12.86 6.12 3.76
C ASP A 99 -12.36 6.16 5.22
N GLU A 100 -12.19 4.99 5.85
CA GLU A 100 -11.63 4.84 7.19
C GLU A 100 -10.18 5.36 7.31
N SER A 101 -9.43 5.43 6.21
CA SER A 101 -8.07 5.95 6.18
C SER A 101 -8.00 7.44 6.54
N THR A 102 -9.10 8.18 6.37
CA THR A 102 -9.23 9.58 6.78
C THR A 102 -9.46 9.77 8.29
N LEU A 103 -9.83 8.71 9.00
CA LEU A 103 -10.06 8.72 10.44
C LEU A 103 -8.77 8.56 11.24
N LEU A 104 -7.70 8.10 10.59
CA LEU A 104 -6.39 8.00 11.21
C LEU A 104 -5.83 9.39 11.57
N LYS A 105 -4.93 9.43 12.55
CA LYS A 105 -4.24 10.66 12.96
C LYS A 105 -2.72 10.40 13.05
N PRO A 106 -1.97 10.97 12.08
CA PRO A 106 -2.42 11.72 10.89
C PRO A 106 -3.18 10.84 9.89
N ASP A 107 -3.95 11.45 8.98
CA ASP A 107 -4.65 10.76 7.91
C ASP A 107 -3.68 10.11 6.92
N LEU A 108 -4.06 8.93 6.41
CA LEU A 108 -3.16 8.07 5.63
C LEU A 108 -2.99 8.56 4.19
N THR A 109 -1.76 8.71 3.76
CA THR A 109 -1.41 8.83 2.33
C THR A 109 -1.59 7.47 1.66
N THR A 110 -2.42 7.41 0.62
CA THR A 110 -2.79 6.15 -0.03
C THR A 110 -3.14 6.33 -1.51
N LEU A 111 -3.12 5.23 -2.27
CA LEU A 111 -3.58 5.18 -3.65
C LEU A 111 -5.00 4.65 -3.71
N ARG A 112 -5.94 5.45 -4.28
CA ARG A 112 -7.32 5.03 -4.54
C ARG A 112 -7.46 4.55 -5.97
N PHE A 113 -8.05 3.36 -6.15
CA PHE A 113 -8.43 2.85 -7.46
C PHE A 113 -9.88 3.24 -7.79
N ASP A 114 -10.15 3.52 -9.06
CA ASP A 114 -11.52 3.73 -9.53
C ASP A 114 -12.27 2.40 -9.59
N SER A 115 -12.79 1.96 -8.44
CA SER A 115 -13.53 0.71 -8.33
C SER A 115 -14.85 0.72 -9.12
N TYR A 116 -15.50 1.89 -9.26
CA TYR A 116 -16.69 2.03 -10.08
C TYR A 116 -16.35 1.85 -11.56
N GLY A 117 -15.34 2.57 -12.05
CA GLY A 117 -14.87 2.44 -13.44
C GLY A 117 -14.41 1.03 -13.77
N LEU A 118 -13.73 0.36 -12.84
CA LEU A 118 -13.35 -1.06 -12.98
C LEU A 118 -14.57 -1.97 -13.16
N GLY A 119 -15.62 -1.80 -12.34
CA GLY A 119 -16.86 -2.56 -12.45
C GLY A 119 -17.60 -2.28 -13.75
N TYR A 120 -17.76 -1.01 -14.11
CA TYR A 120 -18.39 -0.57 -15.36
C TYR A 120 -17.68 -1.14 -16.59
N LEU A 121 -16.37 -0.94 -16.66
CA LEU A 121 -15.54 -1.41 -17.78
C LEU A 121 -15.55 -2.93 -17.90
N GLY A 122 -15.55 -3.64 -16.78
CA GLY A 122 -15.69 -5.10 -16.75
C GLY A 122 -17.00 -5.57 -17.33
N ALA A 123 -18.12 -4.97 -16.91
CA ALA A 123 -19.45 -5.28 -17.43
C ALA A 123 -19.56 -4.97 -18.94
N GLU A 124 -19.12 -3.80 -19.38
CA GLU A 124 -19.11 -3.42 -20.78
C GLU A 124 -18.27 -4.40 -21.62
N THR A 125 -17.10 -4.75 -21.15
CA THR A 125 -16.22 -5.71 -21.84
C THR A 125 -16.87 -7.06 -22.03
N ILE A 126 -17.51 -7.60 -20.98
CA ILE A 126 -18.21 -8.89 -21.04
C ILE A 126 -19.36 -8.82 -22.04
N LEU A 127 -20.17 -7.76 -22.04
CA LEU A 127 -21.26 -7.58 -22.99
C LEU A 127 -20.75 -7.54 -24.44
N LYS A 128 -19.70 -6.79 -24.71
CA LYS A 128 -19.04 -6.78 -26.03
C LYS A 128 -18.58 -8.17 -26.46
N MET A 129 -17.97 -8.95 -25.55
CA MET A 129 -17.56 -10.33 -25.84
C MET A 129 -18.75 -11.24 -26.15
N ILE A 130 -19.88 -11.11 -25.44
CA ILE A 130 -21.11 -11.85 -25.71
C ILE A 130 -21.65 -11.51 -27.13
N HIS A 131 -21.56 -10.23 -27.53
CA HIS A 131 -21.96 -9.77 -28.85
C HIS A 131 -20.91 -10.04 -29.94
N ARG A 132 -19.80 -10.73 -29.60
CA ARG A 132 -18.67 -11.04 -30.49
C ARG A 132 -17.99 -9.79 -31.07
N GLU A 133 -18.03 -8.69 -30.34
CA GLU A 133 -17.30 -7.47 -30.67
C GLU A 133 -15.84 -7.58 -30.22
N PRO A 134 -14.91 -6.92 -30.91
CA PRO A 134 -13.49 -6.91 -30.53
C PRO A 134 -13.28 -6.15 -29.22
N VAL A 135 -12.53 -6.74 -28.30
CA VAL A 135 -12.16 -6.11 -27.02
C VAL A 135 -10.63 -6.11 -26.86
N PRO A 136 -10.07 -5.09 -26.22
CA PRO A 136 -8.63 -5.07 -25.90
C PRO A 136 -8.28 -6.20 -24.93
N LYS A 137 -7.12 -6.84 -25.13
CA LYS A 137 -6.62 -7.89 -24.23
C LYS A 137 -6.25 -7.36 -22.83
N LYS A 138 -5.92 -6.08 -22.73
CA LYS A 138 -5.53 -5.41 -21.49
C LYS A 138 -6.15 -4.01 -21.48
N GLN A 139 -6.77 -3.67 -20.37
CA GLN A 139 -7.29 -2.34 -20.08
C GLN A 139 -6.67 -1.85 -18.79
N ILE A 140 -6.36 -0.57 -18.72
CA ILE A 140 -5.80 0.07 -17.54
C ILE A 140 -6.85 1.04 -17.00
N VAL A 141 -7.08 0.99 -15.72
CA VAL A 141 -7.97 1.92 -15.01
C VAL A 141 -7.11 2.90 -14.22
N ASP A 142 -7.56 4.13 -14.19
CA ASP A 142 -6.86 5.20 -13.50
C ASP A 142 -6.83 4.99 -11.98
N TYR A 143 -5.88 5.64 -11.34
CA TYR A 143 -5.77 5.73 -9.91
C TYR A 143 -5.59 7.18 -9.47
N THR A 144 -5.94 7.47 -8.23
CA THR A 144 -5.76 8.78 -7.63
C THR A 144 -4.88 8.66 -6.39
N MET A 145 -3.85 9.49 -6.30
CA MET A 145 -3.12 9.67 -5.05
C MET A 145 -3.98 10.48 -4.10
N ILE A 146 -4.20 9.96 -2.90
CA ILE A 146 -4.78 10.69 -1.78
C ILE A 146 -3.61 11.09 -0.89
N GLU A 147 -3.26 12.36 -0.94
CA GLU A 147 -2.25 12.94 -0.08
C GLU A 147 -2.86 13.15 1.31
N GLY A 148 -2.42 12.34 2.26
CA GLY A 148 -2.65 12.52 3.68
C GLY A 148 -1.41 13.14 4.32
N HIS A 149 -1.36 13.11 5.66
CA HIS A 149 -0.26 13.66 6.44
C HIS A 149 0.64 12.58 7.04
N SER A 150 0.55 11.35 6.56
CA SER A 150 1.32 10.21 7.09
C SER A 150 2.69 10.00 6.45
N VAL A 151 3.02 10.79 5.45
CA VAL A 151 4.32 10.77 4.78
C VAL A 151 5.02 12.11 5.01
N LYS A 152 6.29 12.05 5.39
CA LYS A 152 7.11 13.24 5.64
C LYS A 152 7.30 14.01 4.34
N GLU A 153 6.96 15.29 4.35
CA GLU A 153 7.29 16.16 3.25
C GLU A 153 8.81 16.27 3.13
N GLN A 154 9.31 16.20 1.90
CA GLN A 154 10.69 16.51 1.63
C GLN A 154 10.83 18.02 1.80
N SER A 155 11.43 18.47 2.90
CA SER A 155 11.87 19.85 3.00
C SER A 155 12.89 20.10 1.88
N ASP A 156 12.65 21.12 1.07
CA ASP A 156 13.57 21.58 0.04
C ASP A 156 14.99 21.65 0.61
N PHE A 157 15.90 20.93 -0.04
CA PHE A 157 17.31 20.96 0.26
C PHE A 157 17.95 22.23 -0.32
#